data_116a00fe166abf296672a3aef02f0a1f
#
_entry.id   116a00fe166abf296672a3aef02f0a1f
#
_cell.length_a   1.000
_cell.length_b   1.000
_cell.length_c   1.000
_cell.angle_alpha   90.00
_cell.angle_beta   90.00
_cell.angle_gamma   90.00
#
_symmetry.space_group_name_H-M   'P 1'
#
loop_
_entity.id
_entity.type
_entity.pdbx_description
1 polymer ?
#
loop_
_entity_poly.entity_id
_entity_poly.type
_entity_poly.pdbx_seq_one_letter_code
_entity_poly.pdbx_strand_id
1 'polypeptide(L)'
;VELGGKSPNIYFEDIMQAEPAFIEKAAEGLVLAFFNQGEVCTCPSRALVQESIYPAFMEEVLKKVRAIKRGDPLDTETMVGAQASQQQYEKILSYL
;
A
#
# COMPACT_ATOMS: atom_id res chain seq x y z
N VAL A 1 1.58 23.22 -8.46
CA VAL A 1 1.60 22.28 -9.58
C VAL A 1 1.32 20.89 -9.06
N GLU A 2 0.36 20.20 -9.66
CA GLU A 2 0.04 18.80 -9.40
C GLU A 2 0.59 17.95 -10.56
N LEU A 3 1.59 17.12 -10.26
CA LEU A 3 2.24 16.25 -11.23
C LEU A 3 2.06 14.80 -10.75
N GLY A 4 1.16 14.08 -11.39
CA GLY A 4 0.88 12.69 -11.08
C GLY A 4 1.97 11.74 -11.59
N GLY A 5 1.85 10.47 -11.22
CA GLY A 5 2.72 9.41 -11.67
C GLY A 5 2.18 8.03 -11.35
N LYS A 6 2.82 7.02 -11.93
CA LYS A 6 2.57 5.60 -11.66
C LYS A 6 3.90 4.90 -11.35
N SER A 7 4.60 5.40 -10.34
CA SER A 7 5.90 4.89 -9.94
C SER A 7 5.83 3.42 -9.56
N PRO A 8 6.74 2.56 -10.03
CA PRO A 8 6.81 1.18 -9.61
C PRO A 8 7.51 1.03 -8.27
N ASN A 9 7.06 0.07 -7.49
CA ASN A 9 7.75 -0.45 -6.32
C ASN A 9 8.15 -1.91 -6.67
N ILE A 10 9.44 -2.21 -6.71
CA ILE A 10 9.95 -3.45 -7.29
C ILE A 10 10.59 -4.31 -6.18
N TYR A 11 10.17 -5.57 -6.11
CA TYR A 11 10.58 -6.54 -5.09
C TYR A 11 11.19 -7.78 -5.75
N PHE A 12 12.49 -8.01 -5.52
CA PHE A 12 13.21 -9.18 -5.97
C PHE A 12 13.29 -10.27 -4.89
N GLU A 13 13.65 -11.48 -5.29
CA GLU A 13 13.65 -12.66 -4.42
C GLU A 13 14.58 -12.59 -3.22
N ASP A 14 15.67 -11.81 -3.28
CA ASP A 14 16.61 -11.62 -2.20
C ASP A 14 15.98 -11.02 -0.93
N ILE A 15 14.86 -10.30 -1.06
CA ILE A 15 14.09 -9.80 0.08
C ILE A 15 13.67 -10.93 1.01
N MET A 16 13.22 -12.06 0.45
CA MET A 16 12.74 -13.20 1.25
C MET A 16 13.87 -14.04 1.87
N GLN A 17 15.13 -13.74 1.52
CA GLN A 17 16.32 -14.33 2.12
C GLN A 17 16.87 -13.48 3.28
N ALA A 18 16.33 -12.28 3.45
CA ALA A 18 16.71 -11.36 4.52
C ALA A 18 16.11 -11.77 5.87
N GLU A 19 16.57 -11.12 6.93
CA GLU A 19 16.00 -11.30 8.26
C GLU A 19 14.51 -10.85 8.31
N PRO A 20 13.69 -11.42 9.19
CA PRO A 20 12.25 -11.14 9.25
C PRO A 20 11.92 -9.66 9.39
N ALA A 21 12.71 -8.90 10.16
CA ALA A 21 12.51 -7.46 10.32
C ALA A 21 12.64 -6.68 9.01
N PHE A 22 13.52 -7.12 8.09
CA PHE A 22 13.66 -6.49 6.78
C PHE A 22 12.48 -6.84 5.86
N ILE A 23 12.01 -8.10 5.89
CA ILE A 23 10.82 -8.53 5.14
C ILE A 23 9.58 -7.72 5.57
N GLU A 24 9.42 -7.54 6.89
CA GLU A 24 8.35 -6.70 7.43
C GLU A 24 8.43 -5.24 6.93
N LYS A 25 9.63 -4.67 6.89
CA LYS A 25 9.86 -3.31 6.37
C LYS A 25 9.58 -3.21 4.88
N ALA A 26 9.93 -4.21 4.10
CA ALA A 26 9.62 -4.25 2.66
C ALA A 26 8.10 -4.32 2.43
N ALA A 27 7.38 -5.15 3.18
CA ALA A 27 5.92 -5.24 3.13
C ALA A 27 5.25 -3.92 3.57
N GLU A 28 5.77 -3.28 4.64
CA GLU A 28 5.33 -1.97 5.09
C GLU A 28 5.50 -0.90 4.01
N GLY A 29 6.63 -0.92 3.30
CA GLY A 29 6.92 -0.02 2.18
C GLY A 29 5.90 -0.10 1.05
N LEU A 30 5.35 -1.30 0.77
CA LEU A 30 4.27 -1.47 -0.19
C LEU A 30 2.95 -0.88 0.36
N VAL A 31 2.66 -1.16 1.62
CA VAL A 31 1.41 -0.70 2.27
C VAL A 31 1.36 0.81 2.42
N LEU A 32 2.49 1.46 2.65
CA LEU A 32 2.59 2.93 2.74
C LEU A 32 2.07 3.63 1.48
N ALA A 33 2.05 2.96 0.32
CA ALA A 33 1.46 3.47 -0.90
C ALA A 33 -0.03 3.84 -0.76
N PHE A 34 -0.74 3.22 0.19
CA PHE A 34 -2.17 3.43 0.41
C PHE A 34 -2.49 4.44 1.51
N PHE A 35 -1.50 4.91 2.24
CA PHE A 35 -1.70 5.96 3.23
C PHE A 35 -2.13 7.28 2.59
N ASN A 36 -2.67 8.19 3.39
CA ASN A 36 -3.34 9.39 2.90
C ASN A 36 -4.40 9.07 1.83
N GLN A 37 -5.18 8.00 2.04
CA GLN A 37 -6.23 7.48 1.16
C GLN A 37 -5.73 7.05 -0.23
N GLY A 38 -4.41 6.87 -0.44
CA GLY A 38 -3.81 6.65 -1.75
C GLY A 38 -3.74 7.91 -2.63
N GLU A 39 -4.01 9.08 -2.05
CA GLU A 39 -4.09 10.37 -2.75
C GLU A 39 -2.75 11.13 -2.66
N VAL A 40 -1.65 10.49 -3.08
CA VAL A 40 -0.30 11.06 -3.01
C VAL A 40 0.38 10.97 -4.37
N CYS A 41 0.88 12.09 -4.89
CA CYS A 41 1.55 12.17 -6.19
C CYS A 41 2.81 11.30 -6.31
N THR A 42 3.52 11.07 -5.20
CA THR A 42 4.72 10.23 -5.13
C THR A 42 4.42 8.77 -4.78
N CYS A 43 3.14 8.41 -4.66
CA CYS A 43 2.71 7.08 -4.27
C CYS A 43 3.20 6.02 -5.28
N PRO A 44 3.94 4.98 -4.85
CA PRO A 44 4.32 3.86 -5.71
C PRO A 44 3.10 2.96 -5.97
N SER A 45 2.26 3.37 -6.90
CA SER A 45 0.94 2.77 -7.16
C SER A 45 0.97 1.45 -7.93
N ARG A 46 2.17 0.97 -8.31
CA ARG A 46 2.37 -0.34 -8.95
C ARG A 46 3.37 -1.15 -8.15
N ALA A 47 2.96 -2.32 -7.71
CA ALA A 47 3.85 -3.29 -7.07
C ALA A 47 4.26 -4.37 -8.08
N LEU A 48 5.54 -4.47 -8.36
CA LEU A 48 6.12 -5.48 -9.24
C LEU A 48 6.89 -6.46 -8.36
N VAL A 49 6.34 -7.64 -8.17
CA VAL A 49 6.89 -8.67 -7.29
C VAL A 49 7.38 -9.84 -8.14
N GLN A 50 8.62 -10.26 -7.94
CA GLN A 50 9.17 -11.41 -8.62
C GLN A 50 8.33 -12.67 -8.35
N GLU A 51 8.03 -13.43 -9.37
CA GLU A 51 7.08 -14.55 -9.31
C GLU A 51 7.43 -15.57 -8.21
N SER A 52 8.73 -15.88 -8.06
CA SER A 52 9.22 -16.87 -7.09
C SER A 52 8.84 -16.55 -5.64
N ILE A 53 8.71 -15.26 -5.29
CA ILE A 53 8.39 -14.82 -3.93
C ILE A 53 6.95 -14.32 -3.77
N TYR A 54 6.20 -14.23 -4.86
CA TYR A 54 4.89 -13.58 -4.86
C TYR A 54 3.94 -14.11 -3.77
N PRO A 55 3.71 -15.43 -3.61
CA PRO A 55 2.79 -15.92 -2.60
C PRO A 55 3.22 -15.57 -1.17
N ALA A 56 4.48 -15.82 -0.83
CA ALA A 56 5.00 -15.61 0.51
C ALA A 56 5.09 -14.11 0.86
N PHE A 57 5.56 -13.27 -0.06
CA PHE A 57 5.65 -11.84 0.16
C PHE A 57 4.26 -11.19 0.29
N MET A 58 3.31 -11.60 -0.56
CA MET A 58 1.94 -11.08 -0.49
C MET A 58 1.23 -11.49 0.80
N GLU A 59 1.56 -12.62 1.41
CA GLU A 59 1.04 -12.97 2.73
C GLU A 59 1.46 -11.94 3.78
N GLU A 60 2.74 -11.53 3.80
CA GLU A 60 3.23 -10.50 4.72
C GLU A 60 2.57 -9.14 4.45
N VAL A 61 2.42 -8.76 3.18
CA VAL A 61 1.72 -7.53 2.78
C VAL A 61 0.27 -7.54 3.27
N LEU A 62 -0.46 -8.64 3.07
CA LEU A 62 -1.86 -8.76 3.48
C LEU A 62 -2.04 -8.69 5.00
N LYS A 63 -1.09 -9.19 5.79
CA LYS A 63 -1.11 -9.01 7.25
C LYS A 63 -1.10 -7.52 7.60
N LYS A 64 -0.22 -6.73 6.95
CA LYS A 64 -0.13 -5.29 7.18
C LYS A 64 -1.38 -4.55 6.70
N VAL A 65 -1.91 -4.89 5.53
CA VAL A 65 -3.14 -4.27 4.99
C VAL A 65 -4.34 -4.52 5.92
N ARG A 66 -4.49 -5.74 6.42
CA ARG A 66 -5.59 -6.08 7.35
C ARG A 66 -5.50 -5.38 8.69
N ALA A 67 -4.32 -4.94 9.08
CA ALA A 67 -4.10 -4.18 10.32
C ALA A 67 -4.45 -2.70 10.19
N ILE A 68 -4.70 -2.18 8.98
CA ILE A 68 -5.06 -0.78 8.77
C ILE A 68 -6.44 -0.49 9.37
N LYS A 69 -6.46 0.44 10.31
CA LYS A 69 -7.70 0.94 10.93
C LYS A 69 -8.26 2.10 10.10
N ARG A 70 -9.47 1.92 9.61
CA ARG A 70 -10.23 2.97 8.90
C ARG A 70 -11.27 3.56 9.85
N GLY A 71 -11.46 4.86 9.80
CA GLY A 71 -12.44 5.49 10.70
C GLY A 71 -12.47 7.01 10.61
N ASP A 72 -13.00 7.60 11.67
CA ASP A 72 -13.04 9.06 11.84
C ASP A 72 -11.62 9.63 11.93
N PRO A 73 -11.27 10.63 11.10
CA PRO A 73 -9.94 11.24 11.13
C PRO A 73 -9.61 11.99 12.44
N LEU A 74 -10.60 12.26 13.27
CA LEU A 74 -10.40 12.85 14.60
C LEU A 74 -10.08 11.80 15.69
N ASP A 75 -10.27 10.53 15.39
CA ASP A 75 -9.86 9.44 16.28
C ASP A 75 -8.35 9.17 16.09
N THR A 76 -7.59 9.21 17.19
CA THR A 76 -6.13 8.99 17.18
C THR A 76 -5.72 7.57 16.73
N GLU A 77 -6.63 6.62 16.79
CA GLU A 77 -6.40 5.24 16.34
C GLU A 77 -6.65 5.06 14.83
N THR A 78 -7.27 6.03 14.17
CA THR A 78 -7.55 5.95 12.72
C THR A 78 -6.28 6.17 11.91
N MET A 79 -5.97 5.23 11.04
CA MET A 79 -4.81 5.28 10.13
C MET A 79 -5.19 5.82 8.75
N VAL A 80 -6.40 5.55 8.29
CA VAL A 80 -6.91 5.97 6.98
C VAL A 80 -8.35 6.49 7.12
N GLY A 81 -8.60 7.69 6.64
CA GLY A 81 -9.90 8.33 6.63
C GLY A 81 -10.69 8.09 5.34
N ALA A 82 -11.67 8.97 5.09
CA ALA A 82 -12.51 8.92 3.90
C ALA A 82 -11.79 9.42 2.65
N GLN A 83 -12.25 8.97 1.46
CA GLN A 83 -11.81 9.55 0.18
C GLN A 83 -12.22 11.02 0.09
N ALA A 84 -11.46 11.82 -0.67
CA ALA A 84 -11.66 13.25 -0.80
C ALA A 84 -13.03 13.65 -1.41
N SER A 85 -13.65 12.76 -2.20
CA SER A 85 -14.95 13.01 -2.83
C SER A 85 -15.71 11.74 -3.13
N GLN A 86 -17.02 11.86 -3.27
CA GLN A 86 -17.89 10.77 -3.73
C GLN A 86 -17.47 10.26 -5.11
N GLN A 87 -17.12 11.18 -6.01
CA GLN A 87 -16.66 10.83 -7.35
C GLN A 87 -15.38 9.95 -7.31
N GLN A 88 -14.42 10.29 -6.46
CA GLN A 88 -13.19 9.49 -6.28
C GLN A 88 -13.50 8.12 -5.69
N TYR A 89 -14.38 8.07 -4.71
CA TYR A 89 -14.83 6.83 -4.10
C TYR A 89 -15.45 5.87 -5.14
N GLU A 90 -16.40 6.37 -5.93
CA GLU A 90 -17.04 5.59 -7.00
C GLU A 90 -16.06 5.12 -8.07
N LYS A 91 -15.11 5.98 -8.44
CA LYS A 91 -14.05 5.62 -9.37
C LYS A 91 -13.19 4.47 -8.84
N ILE A 92 -12.80 4.50 -7.57
CA ILE A 92 -12.02 3.42 -6.95
C ILE A 92 -12.81 2.12 -6.99
N LEU A 93 -14.08 2.14 -6.60
CA LEU A 93 -14.94 0.95 -6.64
C LEU A 93 -15.09 0.37 -8.04
N SER A 94 -15.01 1.20 -9.08
CA SER A 94 -15.09 0.73 -10.47
C SER A 94 -13.89 -0.10 -10.93
N TYR A 95 -12.82 -0.11 -10.15
CA TYR A 95 -11.62 -0.93 -10.42
C TYR A 95 -11.63 -2.27 -9.68
N LEU A 96 -12.57 -2.51 -8.79
CA LEU A 96 -12.73 -3.76 -8.02
C LEU A 96 -13.73 -4.70 -8.68
#